data_cf5c025962fd8b36a55431e41305d5e1
#
_entry.id   cf5c025962fd8b36a55431e41305d5e1
#
_cell.length_a   1.000
_cell.length_b   1.000
_cell.length_c   1.000
_cell.angle_alpha   90.00
_cell.angle_beta   90.00
_cell.angle_gamma   90.00
#
_symmetry.space_group_name_H-M   'P 1'
#
loop_
_entity.id
_entity.type
_entity.pdbx_description
1 polymer ?
#
loop_
_entity_poly.entity_id
_entity_poly.type
_entity_poly.pdbx_seq_one_letter_code
_entity_poly.pdbx_strand_id
1 'polypeptide(L)'
;MKKIAVIMLACSLLLCAACQPGDVTGTGTPGADVSAAPTQSGESWEGKYANVNGARAEISVSADSTDASAKNVTFTLSPEKEGTVTLSVPVSEEFNYYTLSFSSTQPLWMYVGYTKDGAVYEELCFLEAGENNTFKSFVDGYMNSNTASGLVSLRFSNRGKENAKVEISALNTSKRDNIEKEIYLQNDYIKIGADLVFGGGLSYLEYIKEPVSMVTRNGRAEIVLGETADPVVTDHVNMFNNHDTGRLVQQSYYGSNLPPYECGEFSGMKWSYNPVMGGDQHGNSSKIIDFELTENHIYVKCRPMDWAKDNEPTLSYMESIYTVSGRVLSVQNRFVDFSPYKHVKANQELPALYVIEPLKRLAYYQGKEAWTDGELTYKDNLPFWNGIWPTFKSPENWWAWVNGDDNGFGIGLYVQGVGYVTGGIFNEGKDVGTDPSKGNPTSYIAPLRQMKLVNFEPLEYSYAISCGRLNEIRESFKEINSAGKLDNSALRSYGRKK
;
A
#
# COMPACT_ATOMS: atom_id res chain seq x y z
N MET A 1 -7.81 -21.04 -26.51
CA MET A 1 -8.52 -20.06 -25.66
C MET A 1 -7.69 -18.80 -25.72
N LYS A 2 -8.20 -17.74 -26.38
CA LYS A 2 -7.50 -16.48 -26.52
C LYS A 2 -7.63 -15.71 -25.21
N LYS A 3 -6.50 -15.45 -24.52
CA LYS A 3 -6.46 -14.56 -23.37
C LYS A 3 -6.85 -13.16 -23.85
N ILE A 4 -7.98 -12.67 -23.41
CA ILE A 4 -8.39 -11.28 -23.62
C ILE A 4 -7.60 -10.47 -22.60
N ALA A 5 -6.60 -9.73 -23.06
CA ALA A 5 -5.87 -8.78 -22.23
C ALA A 5 -6.85 -7.69 -21.76
N VAL A 6 -7.05 -7.59 -20.48
CA VAL A 6 -7.83 -6.54 -19.84
C VAL A 6 -6.99 -5.27 -19.87
N ILE A 7 -7.38 -4.31 -20.68
CA ILE A 7 -6.72 -3.00 -20.77
C ILE A 7 -7.19 -2.17 -19.58
N MET A 8 -6.41 -2.17 -18.49
CA MET A 8 -6.47 -1.10 -17.50
C MET A 8 -5.60 0.05 -17.98
N LEU A 9 -6.19 1.04 -18.57
CA LEU A 9 -5.50 2.26 -18.95
C LEU A 9 -5.69 3.28 -17.83
N ALA A 10 -4.77 3.29 -16.87
CA ALA A 10 -4.73 4.36 -15.88
C ALA A 10 -4.48 5.70 -16.57
N CYS A 11 -5.08 6.75 -16.05
CA CYS A 11 -5.12 8.11 -16.59
C CYS A 11 -3.78 8.85 -16.76
N SER A 12 -2.66 8.17 -16.77
CA SER A 12 -1.33 8.77 -16.93
C SER A 12 -0.92 9.07 -18.37
N LEU A 13 -1.80 8.84 -19.36
CA LEU A 13 -1.49 9.02 -20.79
C LEU A 13 -1.23 10.46 -21.24
N LEU A 14 -1.41 11.45 -20.39
CA LEU A 14 -1.26 12.86 -20.80
C LEU A 14 0.16 13.43 -20.64
N LEU A 15 1.17 12.66 -20.19
CA LEU A 15 2.52 13.22 -19.96
C LEU A 15 3.70 12.27 -20.24
N CYS A 16 3.53 11.18 -20.94
CA CYS A 16 4.66 10.37 -21.42
C CYS A 16 5.09 10.73 -22.85
N ALA A 17 5.18 12.02 -23.16
CA ALA A 17 5.87 12.47 -24.36
C ALA A 17 7.32 12.78 -24.01
N ALA A 18 8.18 11.78 -23.91
CA ALA A 18 9.64 11.88 -24.06
C ALA A 18 10.37 10.57 -23.73
N CYS A 19 10.06 9.49 -24.42
CA CYS A 19 11.05 8.43 -24.61
C CYS A 19 11.35 8.37 -26.11
N GLN A 20 12.30 9.14 -26.56
CA GLN A 20 12.88 8.94 -27.89
C GLN A 20 13.80 7.71 -27.85
N PRO A 21 13.79 6.85 -28.87
CA PRO A 21 14.69 5.71 -28.93
C PRO A 21 16.11 6.19 -29.18
N GLY A 22 16.98 6.05 -28.23
CA GLY A 22 18.41 6.07 -28.45
C GLY A 22 18.85 4.65 -28.80
N ASP A 23 19.32 4.46 -30.02
CA ASP A 23 20.01 3.25 -30.46
C ASP A 23 21.24 3.00 -29.57
N VAL A 24 21.18 1.95 -28.77
CA VAL A 24 22.37 1.37 -28.15
C VAL A 24 22.34 -0.14 -28.40
N THR A 25 23.10 -0.52 -29.44
CA THR A 25 23.52 -1.90 -29.62
C THR A 25 24.55 -2.26 -28.54
N GLY A 26 24.18 -3.09 -27.63
CA GLY A 26 25.07 -3.64 -26.61
C GLY A 26 24.50 -4.92 -26.03
N THR A 27 24.85 -6.06 -26.63
CA THR A 27 24.62 -7.39 -26.11
C THR A 27 25.45 -7.60 -24.85
N GLY A 28 24.80 -7.73 -23.70
CA GLY A 28 25.45 -8.14 -22.46
C GLY A 28 24.40 -8.58 -21.47
N THR A 29 24.21 -9.88 -21.35
CA THR A 29 23.46 -10.54 -20.29
C THR A 29 24.20 -10.32 -18.96
N PRO A 30 23.62 -9.71 -17.93
CA PRO A 30 24.19 -9.80 -16.60
C PRO A 30 23.72 -11.12 -15.97
N GLY A 31 24.59 -12.11 -15.99
CA GLY A 31 24.48 -13.22 -15.06
C GLY A 31 24.52 -12.69 -13.64
N ALA A 32 23.60 -13.17 -12.81
CA ALA A 32 23.68 -12.96 -11.38
C ALA A 32 24.95 -13.67 -10.86
N ASP A 33 26.03 -12.92 -10.83
CA ASP A 33 27.21 -13.33 -10.08
C ASP A 33 26.86 -13.20 -8.59
N VAL A 34 26.69 -14.34 -7.96
CA VAL A 34 26.78 -14.48 -6.52
C VAL A 34 28.24 -14.21 -6.18
N SER A 35 28.61 -12.94 -6.05
CA SER A 35 29.97 -12.58 -5.73
C SER A 35 30.29 -13.03 -4.31
N ALA A 36 31.41 -13.71 -4.19
CA ALA A 36 32.04 -14.13 -2.97
C ALA A 36 32.02 -13.04 -1.90
N ALA A 37 31.82 -13.45 -0.65
CA ALA A 37 31.88 -12.58 0.51
C ALA A 37 33.06 -11.61 0.42
N PRO A 38 32.83 -10.30 0.66
CA PRO A 38 33.95 -9.34 0.62
C PRO A 38 34.97 -9.71 1.68
N THR A 39 36.22 -9.74 1.26
CA THR A 39 37.36 -9.93 2.15
C THR A 39 37.37 -8.80 3.19
N GLN A 40 37.30 -9.20 4.46
CA GLN A 40 37.34 -8.33 5.63
C GLN A 40 38.62 -7.47 5.63
N SER A 41 38.43 -6.17 5.65
CA SER A 41 39.40 -5.22 6.20
C SER A 41 38.68 -4.28 7.15
N GLY A 42 38.50 -4.68 8.37
CA GLY A 42 37.91 -3.88 9.46
C GLY A 42 38.17 -4.58 10.79
N GLU A 43 38.44 -3.83 11.83
CA GLU A 43 38.66 -4.37 13.16
C GLU A 43 37.44 -5.17 13.63
N SER A 44 37.66 -6.42 14.01
CA SER A 44 36.63 -7.29 14.58
C SER A 44 36.50 -7.03 16.08
N TRP A 45 35.26 -6.91 16.56
CA TRP A 45 34.98 -6.73 18.00
C TRP A 45 34.36 -8.02 18.55
N GLU A 46 35.13 -8.73 19.36
CA GLU A 46 34.62 -9.87 20.12
C GLU A 46 34.03 -9.42 21.46
N GLY A 47 32.89 -9.91 21.85
CA GLY A 47 32.40 -9.90 23.22
C GLY A 47 31.28 -8.92 23.55
N LYS A 48 30.45 -8.47 22.61
CA LYS A 48 29.23 -7.68 22.92
C LYS A 48 27.95 -8.47 22.73
N TYR A 49 26.98 -8.18 23.59
CA TYR A 49 25.74 -8.93 23.70
C TYR A 49 24.54 -8.02 23.39
N ALA A 50 23.70 -8.42 22.44
CA ALA A 50 22.35 -7.90 22.32
C ALA A 50 21.36 -8.80 23.07
N ASN A 51 20.24 -8.24 23.48
CA ASN A 51 19.18 -9.00 24.08
C ASN A 51 18.32 -9.58 22.96
N VAL A 52 18.41 -10.90 22.75
CA VAL A 52 17.57 -11.63 21.80
C VAL A 52 16.69 -12.55 22.64
N ASN A 53 15.39 -12.29 22.69
CA ASN A 53 14.41 -13.04 23.51
C ASN A 53 14.85 -13.21 24.98
N GLY A 54 15.53 -12.23 25.58
CA GLY A 54 16.09 -12.35 26.90
C GLY A 54 17.38 -13.19 27.01
N ALA A 55 17.83 -13.83 25.93
CA ALA A 55 19.10 -14.52 25.83
C ALA A 55 20.21 -13.56 25.37
N ARG A 56 21.43 -13.79 25.82
CA ARG A 56 22.59 -13.03 25.36
C ARG A 56 23.09 -13.60 24.03
N ALA A 57 23.11 -12.78 22.98
CA ALA A 57 23.73 -13.10 21.71
C ALA A 57 25.09 -12.41 21.58
N GLU A 58 26.07 -13.13 21.09
CA GLU A 58 27.41 -12.59 20.82
C GLU A 58 27.36 -11.75 19.53
N ILE A 59 27.94 -10.54 19.57
CA ILE A 59 27.92 -9.60 18.45
C ILE A 59 29.34 -9.30 18.02
N SER A 60 29.64 -9.51 16.75
CA SER A 60 30.81 -8.94 16.08
C SER A 60 30.39 -7.82 15.14
N VAL A 61 31.10 -6.72 15.12
CA VAL A 61 30.79 -5.55 14.30
C VAL A 61 31.95 -5.27 13.35
N SER A 62 31.67 -5.18 12.06
CA SER A 62 32.57 -4.63 11.06
C SER A 62 31.97 -3.32 10.54
N ALA A 63 32.63 -2.19 10.82
CA ALA A 63 32.16 -0.87 10.45
C ALA A 63 33.34 0.11 10.36
N ASP A 64 33.11 1.34 9.84
CA ASP A 64 34.16 2.37 9.75
C ASP A 64 34.64 2.81 11.14
N SER A 65 33.76 2.83 12.13
CA SER A 65 34.09 3.06 13.53
C SER A 65 33.04 2.49 14.47
N THR A 66 33.45 2.05 15.66
CA THR A 66 32.57 1.49 16.69
C THR A 66 32.89 2.06 18.06
N ASP A 67 31.85 2.30 18.88
CA ASP A 67 31.99 2.60 20.30
C ASP A 67 31.51 1.40 21.13
N ALA A 68 32.46 0.88 21.89
CA ALA A 68 32.32 -0.38 22.60
C ALA A 68 31.88 -0.26 24.07
N SER A 69 31.73 0.92 24.61
CA SER A 69 31.52 1.15 26.06
C SER A 69 30.05 1.02 26.51
N ALA A 70 29.10 1.07 25.60
CA ALA A 70 27.68 1.13 25.90
C ALA A 70 26.99 -0.26 25.94
N LYS A 71 25.81 -0.32 26.57
CA LYS A 71 24.90 -1.50 26.54
C LYS A 71 24.39 -1.81 25.14
N ASN A 72 24.40 -0.82 24.26
CA ASN A 72 23.90 -0.86 22.88
C ASN A 72 25.08 -1.03 21.92
N VAL A 73 24.80 -1.57 20.74
CA VAL A 73 25.77 -1.63 19.64
C VAL A 73 25.71 -0.32 18.88
N THR A 74 26.79 0.45 18.87
CA THR A 74 26.89 1.71 18.14
C THR A 74 28.02 1.64 17.12
N PHE A 75 27.75 2.08 15.89
CA PHE A 75 28.74 2.15 14.83
C PHE A 75 28.46 3.31 13.86
N THR A 76 29.44 3.67 13.05
CA THR A 76 29.33 4.72 12.03
C THR A 76 29.60 4.15 10.65
N LEU A 77 28.80 4.57 9.67
CA LEU A 77 28.95 4.21 8.26
C LEU A 77 29.06 5.48 7.42
N SER A 78 30.09 5.61 6.61
CA SER A 78 30.18 6.64 5.58
C SER A 78 29.10 6.41 4.50
N PRO A 79 28.76 7.43 3.69
CA PRO A 79 27.83 7.28 2.57
C PRO A 79 28.22 6.12 1.65
N GLU A 80 27.23 5.33 1.26
CA GLU A 80 27.36 4.14 0.39
C GLU A 80 28.27 3.02 0.94
N LYS A 81 28.70 3.11 2.22
CA LYS A 81 29.45 2.05 2.88
C LYS A 81 28.54 1.09 3.62
N GLU A 82 29.03 -0.11 3.80
CA GLU A 82 28.37 -1.19 4.50
C GLU A 82 29.09 -1.57 5.78
N GLY A 83 28.32 -1.95 6.78
CA GLY A 83 28.80 -2.53 8.03
C GLY A 83 27.97 -3.74 8.41
N THR A 84 28.59 -4.76 8.98
CA THR A 84 27.92 -6.01 9.36
C THR A 84 27.95 -6.16 10.88
N VAL A 85 26.77 -6.44 11.45
CA VAL A 85 26.61 -6.91 12.82
C VAL A 85 26.26 -8.38 12.74
N THR A 86 27.18 -9.26 13.17
CA THR A 86 26.94 -10.69 13.21
C THR A 86 26.43 -11.08 14.58
N LEU A 87 25.33 -11.79 14.63
CA LEU A 87 24.69 -12.31 15.83
C LEU A 87 24.85 -13.82 15.88
N SER A 88 25.56 -14.32 16.89
CA SER A 88 25.57 -15.75 17.19
C SER A 88 24.37 -16.06 18.09
N VAL A 89 23.26 -16.46 17.51
CA VAL A 89 22.06 -16.88 18.24
C VAL A 89 22.06 -18.40 18.39
N PRO A 90 21.74 -18.98 19.55
CA PRO A 90 21.53 -20.43 19.66
C PRO A 90 20.45 -20.86 18.66
N VAL A 91 20.75 -21.85 17.81
CA VAL A 91 19.94 -22.35 16.69
C VAL A 91 18.63 -23.04 17.14
N SER A 92 18.31 -23.04 18.42
CA SER A 92 17.24 -23.87 19.01
C SER A 92 15.84 -23.27 18.96
N GLU A 93 15.65 -22.02 18.55
CA GLU A 93 14.35 -21.37 18.53
C GLU A 93 13.93 -20.97 17.11
N GLU A 94 12.86 -21.58 16.63
CA GLU A 94 12.22 -21.20 15.38
C GLU A 94 11.43 -19.89 15.57
N PHE A 95 11.54 -18.99 14.61
CA PHE A 95 10.79 -17.73 14.58
C PHE A 95 10.28 -17.43 13.17
N ASN A 96 9.25 -16.63 13.06
CA ASN A 96 8.76 -16.10 11.78
C ASN A 96 8.54 -14.59 11.82
N TYR A 97 8.91 -13.94 12.93
CA TYR A 97 8.72 -12.51 13.15
C TYR A 97 9.85 -11.97 14.01
N TYR A 98 10.32 -10.77 13.69
CA TYR A 98 11.35 -10.11 14.47
C TYR A 98 11.08 -8.61 14.65
N THR A 99 11.65 -8.06 15.71
CA THR A 99 11.56 -6.64 16.06
C THR A 99 12.97 -6.11 16.34
N LEU A 100 13.36 -5.07 15.63
CA LEU A 100 14.62 -4.35 15.82
C LEU A 100 14.34 -2.97 16.40
N SER A 101 14.91 -2.64 17.56
CA SER A 101 14.91 -1.29 18.12
C SER A 101 16.25 -0.62 17.82
N PHE A 102 16.20 0.55 17.18
CA PHE A 102 17.40 1.23 16.69
C PHE A 102 17.24 2.75 16.64
N SER A 103 18.36 3.44 16.51
CA SER A 103 18.44 4.84 16.09
C SER A 103 19.40 4.94 14.91
N SER A 104 19.10 5.81 13.95
CA SER A 104 20.01 6.11 12.85
C SER A 104 19.85 7.55 12.40
N THR A 105 20.99 8.24 12.15
CA THR A 105 20.97 9.62 11.64
C THR A 105 20.73 9.71 10.13
N GLN A 106 20.81 8.60 9.42
CA GLN A 106 20.60 8.50 7.97
C GLN A 106 19.72 7.28 7.63
N PRO A 107 19.01 7.28 6.49
CA PRO A 107 18.28 6.10 6.04
C PRO A 107 19.25 4.98 5.67
N LEU A 108 18.85 3.74 5.98
CA LEU A 108 19.67 2.55 5.75
C LEU A 108 18.92 1.51 4.93
N TRP A 109 19.66 0.77 4.12
CA TRP A 109 19.25 -0.58 3.72
C TRP A 109 19.82 -1.55 4.75
N MET A 110 19.00 -2.49 5.17
CA MET A 110 19.37 -3.55 6.09
C MET A 110 19.12 -4.91 5.43
N TYR A 111 20.14 -5.75 5.40
CA TYR A 111 20.01 -7.12 4.96
C TYR A 111 20.00 -8.02 6.18
N VAL A 112 18.96 -8.82 6.31
CA VAL A 112 18.73 -9.73 7.42
C VAL A 112 19.04 -11.14 6.97
N GLY A 113 20.12 -11.71 7.49
CA GLY A 113 20.51 -13.10 7.23
C GLY A 113 19.84 -14.04 8.24
N TYR A 114 19.20 -15.09 7.75
CA TYR A 114 18.57 -16.13 8.57
C TYR A 114 18.72 -17.52 7.94
N THR A 115 18.55 -18.56 8.74
CA THR A 115 18.58 -19.94 8.26
C THR A 115 17.16 -20.48 8.14
N LYS A 116 16.86 -21.13 7.03
CA LYS A 116 15.61 -21.82 6.77
C LYS A 116 15.93 -23.12 6.03
N ASP A 117 15.38 -24.24 6.48
CA ASP A 117 15.59 -25.56 5.87
C ASP A 117 17.07 -25.93 5.67
N GLY A 118 17.93 -25.48 6.59
CA GLY A 118 19.38 -25.72 6.54
C GLY A 118 20.17 -24.84 5.57
N ALA A 119 19.53 -23.94 4.85
CA ALA A 119 20.15 -22.95 3.98
C ALA A 119 20.11 -21.54 4.59
N VAL A 120 21.09 -20.70 4.26
CA VAL A 120 21.15 -19.29 4.65
C VAL A 120 20.47 -18.44 3.58
N TYR A 121 19.56 -17.57 4.01
CA TYR A 121 18.85 -16.59 3.17
C TYR A 121 19.20 -15.19 3.63
N GLU A 122 19.07 -14.23 2.74
CA GLU A 122 19.22 -12.81 3.05
C GLU A 122 18.02 -12.04 2.52
N GLU A 123 17.38 -11.23 3.37
CA GLU A 123 16.25 -10.40 3.04
C GLU A 123 16.63 -8.93 3.13
N LEU A 124 16.32 -8.14 2.10
CA LEU A 124 16.53 -6.69 2.10
C LEU A 124 15.35 -5.98 2.77
N CYS A 125 15.65 -5.19 3.79
CA CYS A 125 14.74 -4.32 4.52
C CYS A 125 15.19 -2.87 4.45
N PHE A 126 14.30 -1.94 4.78
CA PHE A 126 14.57 -0.51 4.74
C PHE A 126 14.30 0.13 6.09
N LEU A 127 15.24 0.94 6.56
CA LEU A 127 15.16 1.65 7.83
C LEU A 127 15.18 3.15 7.60
N GLU A 128 14.21 3.85 8.17
CA GLU A 128 14.18 5.30 8.16
C GLU A 128 15.15 5.89 9.18
N ALA A 129 15.66 7.08 8.90
CA ALA A 129 16.38 7.87 9.89
C ALA A 129 15.45 8.26 11.05
N GLY A 130 15.98 8.31 12.26
CA GLY A 130 15.25 8.71 13.46
C GLY A 130 15.84 8.11 14.72
N GLU A 131 15.39 8.64 15.86
CA GLU A 131 15.76 8.17 17.19
C GLU A 131 14.68 7.22 17.73
N ASN A 132 15.11 6.20 18.47
CA ASN A 132 14.21 5.23 19.13
C ASN A 132 13.18 4.56 18.21
N ASN A 133 13.57 4.29 16.98
CA ASN A 133 12.73 3.61 16.00
C ASN A 133 12.59 2.13 16.33
N THR A 134 11.44 1.57 15.93
CA THR A 134 11.19 0.13 15.98
C THR A 134 10.83 -0.34 14.58
N PHE A 135 11.63 -1.25 14.03
CA PHE A 135 11.30 -1.98 12.81
C PHE A 135 10.76 -3.36 13.18
N LYS A 136 9.65 -3.72 12.58
CA LYS A 136 8.97 -5.01 12.78
C LYS A 136 8.77 -5.67 11.44
N SER A 137 9.02 -6.98 11.34
CA SER A 137 8.85 -7.71 10.09
C SER A 137 8.58 -9.20 10.31
N PHE A 138 7.68 -9.73 9.49
CA PHE A 138 7.66 -11.15 9.21
C PHE A 138 8.88 -11.52 8.36
N VAL A 139 9.44 -12.69 8.61
CA VAL A 139 10.52 -13.25 7.79
C VAL A 139 9.94 -13.67 6.44
N ASP A 140 10.49 -13.14 5.36
CA ASP A 140 10.04 -13.36 3.98
C ASP A 140 8.56 -12.98 3.73
N GLY A 141 8.00 -12.13 4.59
CA GLY A 141 6.62 -11.69 4.53
C GLY A 141 5.62 -12.70 5.13
N TYR A 142 4.46 -12.20 5.52
CA TYR A 142 3.46 -12.95 6.29
C TYR A 142 2.99 -14.24 5.62
N MET A 143 2.64 -14.20 4.33
CA MET A 143 2.10 -15.35 3.60
C MET A 143 3.15 -16.44 3.32
N ASN A 144 4.43 -16.07 3.30
CA ASN A 144 5.55 -16.96 3.10
C ASN A 144 6.25 -17.34 4.42
N SER A 145 5.70 -16.92 5.56
CA SER A 145 6.31 -17.01 6.88
C SER A 145 6.48 -18.45 7.36
N ASN A 146 7.33 -19.18 6.66
CA ASN A 146 7.89 -20.41 7.20
C ASN A 146 8.81 -20.05 8.35
N THR A 147 8.87 -20.92 9.34
CA THR A 147 9.77 -20.75 10.46
C THR A 147 11.22 -20.69 10.01
N ALA A 148 11.89 -19.60 10.37
CA ALA A 148 13.33 -19.48 10.28
C ALA A 148 13.97 -19.97 11.57
N SER A 149 15.19 -20.47 11.50
CA SER A 149 16.01 -20.77 12.65
C SER A 149 17.29 -19.94 12.56
N GLY A 150 17.76 -19.41 13.68
CA GLY A 150 19.01 -18.67 13.75
C GLY A 150 19.03 -17.38 12.90
N LEU A 151 18.97 -16.23 13.56
CA LEU A 151 19.33 -14.98 12.93
C LEU A 151 20.86 -14.93 12.84
N VAL A 152 21.40 -14.87 11.64
CA VAL A 152 22.83 -15.05 11.38
C VAL A 152 23.56 -13.73 11.33
N SER A 153 22.96 -12.71 10.71
CA SER A 153 23.60 -11.39 10.56
C SER A 153 22.61 -10.29 10.24
N LEU A 154 23.00 -9.07 10.60
CA LEU A 154 22.41 -7.84 10.09
C LEU A 154 23.51 -7.07 9.36
N ARG A 155 23.35 -6.85 8.06
CA ARG A 155 24.27 -6.02 7.27
C ARG A 155 23.55 -4.72 6.91
N PHE A 156 24.20 -3.59 7.17
CA PHE A 156 23.63 -2.25 6.95
C PHE A 156 24.39 -1.54 5.84
N SER A 157 23.69 -0.83 4.99
CA SER A 157 24.24 0.05 3.95
C SER A 157 23.68 1.45 4.15
N ASN A 158 24.57 2.43 4.29
CA ASN A 158 24.18 3.83 4.44
C ASN A 158 23.71 4.38 3.08
N ARG A 159 22.44 4.78 2.99
CA ARG A 159 21.84 5.34 1.78
C ARG A 159 21.65 6.85 1.84
N GLY A 160 22.07 7.46 2.95
CA GLY A 160 22.10 8.91 3.13
C GLY A 160 23.30 9.58 2.49
N LYS A 161 23.35 10.90 2.60
CA LYS A 161 24.42 11.76 2.02
C LYS A 161 25.55 12.04 3.00
N GLU A 162 25.32 11.76 4.28
CA GLU A 162 26.25 12.02 5.37
C GLU A 162 26.58 10.73 6.11
N ASN A 163 27.52 10.75 7.02
CA ASN A 163 27.84 9.62 7.85
C ASN A 163 26.62 9.21 8.69
N ALA A 164 26.23 7.96 8.63
CA ALA A 164 25.19 7.38 9.48
C ALA A 164 25.80 6.99 10.82
N LYS A 165 25.31 7.57 11.91
CA LYS A 165 25.53 7.02 13.25
C LYS A 165 24.36 6.08 13.54
N VAL A 166 24.66 4.80 13.76
CA VAL A 166 23.68 3.75 14.02
C VAL A 166 23.84 3.23 15.43
N GLU A 167 22.73 3.07 16.12
CA GLU A 167 22.66 2.45 17.44
C GLU A 167 21.58 1.36 17.41
N ILE A 168 21.94 0.13 17.77
CA ILE A 168 21.00 -0.98 17.95
C ILE A 168 20.84 -1.20 19.45
N SER A 169 19.62 -1.07 19.95
CA SER A 169 19.29 -1.23 21.37
C SER A 169 18.62 -2.56 21.71
N ALA A 170 17.88 -3.16 20.79
CA ALA A 170 17.30 -4.48 20.99
C ALA A 170 17.00 -5.18 19.66
N LEU A 171 17.09 -6.50 19.65
CA LEU A 171 16.57 -7.39 18.63
C LEU A 171 15.82 -8.52 19.33
N ASN A 172 14.55 -8.71 18.95
CA ASN A 172 13.73 -9.78 19.49
C ASN A 172 13.14 -10.59 18.34
N THR A 173 13.08 -11.89 18.52
CA THR A 173 12.44 -12.82 17.60
C THR A 173 11.24 -13.46 18.28
N SER A 174 10.22 -13.79 17.52
CA SER A 174 9.03 -14.47 18.02
C SER A 174 8.37 -15.29 16.94
N LYS A 175 7.48 -16.19 17.35
CA LYS A 175 6.60 -16.92 16.46
C LYS A 175 5.19 -16.33 16.57
N ARG A 176 4.65 -15.89 15.45
CA ARG A 176 3.26 -15.47 15.33
C ARG A 176 2.50 -16.57 14.60
N ASP A 177 1.57 -17.21 15.30
CA ASP A 177 0.73 -18.27 14.76
C ASP A 177 -0.54 -17.66 14.14
N ASN A 178 -1.22 -18.43 13.31
CA ASN A 178 -2.44 -18.15 12.55
C ASN A 178 -2.25 -17.28 11.31
N ILE A 179 -2.54 -17.92 10.18
CA ILE A 179 -2.51 -17.30 8.88
C ILE A 179 -3.95 -17.04 8.44
N GLU A 180 -4.45 -15.86 8.74
CA GLU A 180 -5.65 -15.36 8.12
C GLU A 180 -5.30 -14.70 6.79
N LYS A 181 -6.11 -14.92 5.76
CA LYS A 181 -5.91 -14.32 4.44
C LYS A 181 -6.53 -12.94 4.35
N GLU A 182 -7.57 -12.71 5.11
CA GLU A 182 -8.32 -11.47 5.16
C GLU A 182 -8.73 -11.18 6.60
N ILE A 183 -8.55 -9.95 7.04
CA ILE A 183 -8.91 -9.49 8.39
C ILE A 183 -9.98 -8.42 8.31
N TYR A 184 -10.92 -8.45 9.26
CA TYR A 184 -12.10 -7.61 9.24
C TYR A 184 -12.18 -6.70 10.47
N LEU A 185 -12.71 -5.49 10.25
CA LEU A 185 -13.12 -4.55 11.28
C LEU A 185 -14.55 -4.10 10.99
N GLN A 186 -15.40 -4.05 12.00
CA GLN A 186 -16.79 -3.64 11.85
C GLN A 186 -17.31 -2.84 13.04
N ASN A 187 -18.38 -2.09 12.78
CA ASN A 187 -19.22 -1.46 13.78
C ASN A 187 -20.70 -1.70 13.45
N ASP A 188 -21.63 -0.92 14.00
CA ASP A 188 -23.08 -1.08 13.74
C ASP A 188 -23.53 -0.64 12.32
N TYR A 189 -22.65 -0.05 11.52
CA TYR A 189 -22.97 0.52 10.21
C TYR A 189 -22.28 -0.17 9.06
N ILE A 190 -21.00 -0.48 9.20
CA ILE A 190 -20.15 -0.97 8.13
C ILE A 190 -19.22 -2.07 8.62
N LYS A 191 -18.91 -2.99 7.72
CA LYS A 191 -17.84 -3.98 7.85
C LYS A 191 -16.84 -3.76 6.73
N ILE A 192 -15.55 -3.72 7.08
CA ILE A 192 -14.44 -3.60 6.13
C ILE A 192 -13.53 -4.81 6.22
N GLY A 193 -12.82 -5.12 5.12
CA GLY A 193 -11.82 -6.19 5.06
C GLY A 193 -10.55 -5.71 4.39
N ALA A 194 -9.40 -6.13 4.94
CA ALA A 194 -8.08 -5.94 4.36
C ALA A 194 -7.50 -7.30 3.94
N ASP A 195 -7.07 -7.41 2.68
CA ASP A 195 -6.56 -8.65 2.10
C ASP A 195 -5.06 -8.79 2.35
N LEU A 196 -4.67 -9.66 3.28
CA LEU A 196 -3.28 -9.90 3.64
C LEU A 196 -2.52 -10.70 2.58
N VAL A 197 -3.21 -11.34 1.63
CA VAL A 197 -2.57 -11.96 0.48
C VAL A 197 -2.07 -10.89 -0.48
N PHE A 198 -2.83 -9.81 -0.62
CA PHE A 198 -2.55 -8.71 -1.55
C PHE A 198 -2.16 -7.43 -0.81
N GLY A 199 -1.08 -7.50 -0.02
CA GLY A 199 -0.44 -6.33 0.59
C GLY A 199 -1.26 -5.57 1.62
N GLY A 200 -2.41 -6.09 2.05
CA GLY A 200 -3.30 -5.45 3.01
C GLY A 200 -4.17 -4.33 2.41
N GLY A 201 -4.31 -4.28 1.09
CA GLY A 201 -5.28 -3.40 0.43
C GLY A 201 -6.71 -3.72 0.86
N LEU A 202 -7.58 -2.72 0.89
CA LEU A 202 -8.99 -2.93 1.22
C LEU A 202 -9.70 -3.65 0.07
N SER A 203 -10.22 -4.84 0.38
CA SER A 203 -10.91 -5.74 -0.55
C SER A 203 -12.41 -5.80 -0.32
N TYR A 204 -12.86 -5.36 0.87
CA TYR A 204 -14.22 -5.55 1.31
C TYR A 204 -14.78 -4.31 2.01
N LEU A 205 -15.98 -3.90 1.63
CA LEU A 205 -16.81 -2.92 2.32
C LEU A 205 -18.28 -3.31 2.15
N GLU A 206 -18.94 -3.61 3.25
CA GLU A 206 -20.36 -3.92 3.33
C GLU A 206 -21.06 -2.90 4.24
N TYR A 207 -22.21 -2.40 3.81
CA TYR A 207 -23.12 -1.61 4.65
C TYR A 207 -24.07 -2.55 5.37
N ILE A 208 -24.02 -2.55 6.71
CA ILE A 208 -24.75 -3.51 7.54
C ILE A 208 -25.82 -2.86 8.44
N LYS A 209 -26.00 -1.54 8.36
CA LYS A 209 -27.00 -0.81 9.16
C LYS A 209 -28.43 -1.15 8.78
N GLU A 210 -28.67 -1.33 7.50
CA GLU A 210 -29.95 -1.74 6.90
C GLU A 210 -29.67 -2.82 5.86
N PRO A 211 -30.63 -3.68 5.55
CA PRO A 211 -30.45 -4.69 4.49
C PRO A 211 -30.06 -4.05 3.16
N VAL A 212 -29.03 -4.57 2.53
CA VAL A 212 -28.62 -4.23 1.17
C VAL A 212 -28.62 -5.51 0.34
N SER A 213 -29.34 -5.50 -0.75
CA SER A 213 -29.46 -6.66 -1.61
C SER A 213 -29.07 -6.32 -3.05
N MET A 214 -28.41 -7.26 -3.71
CA MET A 214 -28.32 -7.27 -5.17
C MET A 214 -29.50 -8.07 -5.73
N VAL A 215 -30.22 -7.46 -6.65
CA VAL A 215 -31.34 -8.05 -7.38
C VAL A 215 -31.07 -8.02 -8.87
N THR A 216 -31.81 -8.82 -9.63
CA THR A 216 -31.82 -8.74 -11.11
C THR A 216 -33.10 -8.11 -11.59
N ARG A 217 -33.04 -6.95 -12.23
CA ARG A 217 -34.18 -6.29 -12.91
C ARG A 217 -33.89 -6.12 -14.39
N ASN A 218 -34.79 -6.56 -15.25
CA ASN A 218 -34.62 -6.45 -16.70
C ASN A 218 -33.27 -7.00 -17.22
N GLY A 219 -32.76 -8.06 -16.57
CA GLY A 219 -31.47 -8.69 -16.93
C GLY A 219 -30.24 -7.92 -16.50
N ARG A 220 -30.37 -6.94 -15.60
CA ARG A 220 -29.26 -6.15 -15.05
C ARG A 220 -29.20 -6.27 -13.53
N ALA A 221 -28.00 -6.27 -13.00
CA ALA A 221 -27.79 -6.20 -11.57
C ALA A 221 -28.11 -4.78 -11.05
N GLU A 222 -28.88 -4.71 -9.97
CA GLU A 222 -29.22 -3.48 -9.28
C GLU A 222 -29.04 -3.65 -7.76
N ILE A 223 -28.67 -2.57 -7.08
CA ILE A 223 -28.54 -2.56 -5.63
C ILE A 223 -29.77 -1.90 -5.03
N VAL A 224 -30.38 -2.59 -4.07
CA VAL A 224 -31.56 -2.14 -3.33
C VAL A 224 -31.19 -2.01 -1.86
N LEU A 225 -31.50 -0.86 -1.27
CA LEU A 225 -31.42 -0.63 0.18
C LEU A 225 -32.80 -0.84 0.80
N GLY A 226 -32.85 -1.62 1.87
CA GLY A 226 -34.07 -2.02 2.56
C GLY A 226 -34.65 -3.33 2.04
N GLU A 227 -35.85 -3.67 2.52
CA GLU A 227 -36.55 -4.87 2.07
C GLU A 227 -36.97 -4.77 0.59
N THR A 228 -36.95 -5.89 -0.10
CA THR A 228 -37.36 -5.99 -1.50
C THR A 228 -38.19 -7.24 -1.73
N ALA A 229 -39.18 -7.13 -2.64
CA ALA A 229 -39.94 -8.27 -3.12
C ALA A 229 -39.28 -8.94 -4.36
N ASP A 230 -38.24 -8.31 -4.93
CA ASP A 230 -37.53 -8.87 -6.07
C ASP A 230 -36.68 -10.08 -5.66
N PRO A 231 -36.43 -11.01 -6.55
CA PRO A 231 -35.54 -12.13 -6.28
C PRO A 231 -34.13 -11.64 -5.94
N VAL A 232 -33.70 -11.91 -4.71
CA VAL A 232 -32.37 -11.54 -4.22
C VAL A 232 -31.34 -12.51 -4.77
N VAL A 233 -30.28 -11.96 -5.36
CA VAL A 233 -29.09 -12.69 -5.83
C VAL A 233 -28.10 -12.87 -4.68
N THR A 234 -27.85 -11.81 -3.92
CA THR A 234 -27.08 -11.83 -2.66
C THR A 234 -27.55 -10.70 -1.75
N ASP A 235 -27.52 -10.95 -0.45
CA ASP A 235 -27.78 -10.02 0.65
C ASP A 235 -26.51 -9.58 1.40
N HIS A 236 -25.35 -10.10 0.99
CA HIS A 236 -24.03 -9.66 1.42
C HIS A 236 -23.31 -8.97 0.26
N VAL A 237 -23.47 -7.65 0.18
CA VAL A 237 -22.97 -6.87 -0.95
C VAL A 237 -21.65 -6.20 -0.60
N ASN A 238 -20.55 -6.77 -1.08
CA ASN A 238 -19.28 -6.06 -1.08
C ASN A 238 -19.33 -4.93 -2.13
N MET A 239 -19.24 -3.69 -1.68
CA MET A 239 -19.30 -2.51 -2.55
C MET A 239 -17.98 -2.19 -3.25
N PHE A 240 -16.85 -2.73 -2.82
CA PHE A 240 -15.59 -2.62 -3.55
C PHE A 240 -15.53 -3.63 -4.69
N ASN A 241 -14.84 -3.26 -5.76
CA ASN A 241 -14.47 -4.21 -6.81
C ASN A 241 -13.05 -4.69 -6.56
N ASN A 242 -12.88 -5.97 -6.33
CA ASN A 242 -11.60 -6.63 -6.08
C ASN A 242 -11.30 -7.74 -7.12
N HIS A 243 -11.67 -7.48 -8.38
CA HIS A 243 -11.50 -8.40 -9.51
C HIS A 243 -10.03 -8.82 -9.73
N ASP A 244 -9.10 -7.92 -9.50
CA ASP A 244 -7.66 -8.14 -9.65
C ASP A 244 -6.84 -7.30 -8.64
N THR A 245 -5.53 -7.53 -8.58
CA THR A 245 -4.60 -6.88 -7.66
C THR A 245 -4.58 -5.35 -7.75
N GLY A 246 -4.88 -4.81 -8.92
CA GLY A 246 -4.87 -3.36 -9.17
C GLY A 246 -6.15 -2.66 -8.72
N ARG A 247 -7.24 -3.39 -8.43
CA ARG A 247 -8.55 -2.80 -8.10
C ARG A 247 -8.86 -2.70 -6.62
N LEU A 248 -8.03 -3.24 -5.75
CA LEU A 248 -8.18 -3.00 -4.32
C LEU A 248 -8.16 -1.49 -4.04
N VAL A 249 -8.87 -1.04 -3.01
CA VAL A 249 -8.72 0.34 -2.54
C VAL A 249 -7.41 0.42 -1.78
N GLN A 250 -6.40 1.02 -2.41
CA GLN A 250 -5.01 0.85 -2.05
C GLN A 250 -4.14 2.04 -2.41
N GLN A 251 -2.90 2.01 -1.95
CA GLN A 251 -1.87 2.94 -2.39
C GLN A 251 -1.28 2.50 -3.73
N SER A 252 -1.12 3.46 -4.63
CA SER A 252 -0.43 3.28 -5.91
C SER A 252 0.20 4.61 -6.32
N TYR A 253 1.45 4.61 -6.77
CA TYR A 253 2.16 5.84 -7.11
C TYR A 253 2.89 5.71 -8.43
N TYR A 254 3.16 6.86 -9.06
CA TYR A 254 3.91 6.96 -10.31
C TYR A 254 5.21 7.73 -10.08
N GLY A 255 6.33 7.14 -10.52
CA GLY A 255 7.66 7.67 -10.23
C GLY A 255 8.53 7.84 -11.46
N SER A 256 9.74 7.30 -11.42
CA SER A 256 10.75 7.46 -12.45
C SER A 256 10.43 6.71 -13.74
N ASN A 257 10.76 7.34 -14.85
CA ASN A 257 10.87 6.70 -16.16
C ASN A 257 12.27 6.88 -16.77
N LEU A 258 13.26 7.25 -15.94
CA LEU A 258 14.61 7.61 -16.34
C LEU A 258 15.66 6.70 -15.65
N PRO A 259 16.82 6.45 -16.30
CA PRO A 259 17.90 5.72 -15.66
C PRO A 259 18.29 6.29 -14.27
N PRO A 260 18.65 5.47 -13.30
CA PRO A 260 18.91 4.03 -13.40
C PRO A 260 17.66 3.13 -13.33
N TYR A 261 16.44 3.69 -13.31
CA TYR A 261 15.22 2.89 -13.39
C TYR A 261 15.00 2.42 -14.83
N GLU A 262 14.77 1.12 -15.01
CA GLU A 262 14.37 0.51 -16.26
C GLU A 262 12.84 0.34 -16.27
N CYS A 263 12.20 0.96 -17.25
CA CYS A 263 10.74 0.91 -17.40
C CYS A 263 10.26 -0.54 -17.60
N GLY A 264 9.17 -0.89 -16.91
CA GLY A 264 8.40 -2.08 -17.21
C GLY A 264 7.57 -1.91 -18.48
N GLU A 265 6.72 -2.90 -18.78
CA GLU A 265 5.79 -2.87 -19.91
C GLU A 265 4.37 -3.19 -19.46
N PHE A 266 3.42 -2.34 -19.86
CA PHE A 266 1.99 -2.58 -19.64
C PHE A 266 1.21 -2.32 -20.91
N SER A 267 0.46 -3.31 -21.39
CA SER A 267 -0.33 -3.24 -22.63
C SER A 267 0.48 -2.76 -23.86
N GLY A 268 1.73 -3.19 -24.00
CA GLY A 268 2.61 -2.82 -25.10
C GLY A 268 3.25 -1.43 -24.99
N MET A 269 3.10 -0.76 -23.85
CA MET A 269 3.67 0.55 -23.58
C MET A 269 4.72 0.48 -22.49
N LYS A 270 5.78 1.27 -22.61
CA LYS A 270 6.74 1.46 -21.52
C LYS A 270 6.03 2.11 -20.34
N TRP A 271 6.24 1.54 -19.15
CA TRP A 271 5.58 1.97 -17.91
C TRP A 271 6.60 2.44 -16.88
N SER A 272 6.34 3.60 -16.27
CA SER A 272 7.19 4.17 -15.25
C SER A 272 7.17 3.32 -13.95
N TYR A 273 8.11 3.56 -13.06
CA TYR A 273 8.10 3.04 -11.69
C TYR A 273 6.74 3.24 -11.05
N ASN A 274 6.11 2.14 -10.67
CA ASN A 274 4.75 2.14 -10.18
C ASN A 274 4.56 1.13 -9.04
N PRO A 275 4.99 1.49 -7.82
CA PRO A 275 4.70 0.67 -6.65
C PRO A 275 3.20 0.59 -6.41
N VAL A 276 2.66 -0.64 -6.30
CA VAL A 276 1.25 -0.95 -6.07
C VAL A 276 1.12 -1.88 -4.88
N MET A 277 0.27 -1.49 -3.92
CA MET A 277 0.12 -2.20 -2.65
C MET A 277 -0.39 -3.63 -2.82
N GLY A 278 -1.34 -3.89 -3.71
CA GLY A 278 -1.94 -5.21 -3.91
C GLY A 278 -1.03 -6.18 -4.65
N GLY A 279 -0.18 -5.69 -5.54
CA GLY A 279 0.65 -6.56 -6.37
C GLY A 279 0.86 -6.03 -7.78
N ASP A 280 1.39 -6.86 -8.66
CA ASP A 280 1.65 -6.52 -10.06
C ASP A 280 0.53 -6.96 -11.02
N GLN A 281 0.65 -6.57 -12.29
CA GLN A 281 -0.31 -6.92 -13.36
C GLN A 281 -0.36 -8.41 -13.69
N HIS A 282 0.61 -9.19 -13.25
CA HIS A 282 0.70 -10.64 -13.48
C HIS A 282 0.04 -11.44 -12.36
N GLY A 283 -0.40 -10.76 -11.29
CA GLY A 283 -1.05 -11.37 -10.13
C GLY A 283 -0.09 -11.77 -9.02
N ASN A 284 1.18 -11.34 -9.09
CA ASN A 284 2.11 -11.54 -7.98
C ASN A 284 1.79 -10.57 -6.85
N SER A 285 1.70 -11.11 -5.64
CA SER A 285 1.27 -10.39 -4.45
C SER A 285 2.38 -9.56 -3.83
N SER A 286 2.05 -8.38 -3.33
CA SER A 286 2.92 -7.62 -2.42
C SER A 286 3.05 -8.32 -1.08
N LYS A 287 4.23 -8.23 -0.46
CA LYS A 287 4.52 -8.92 0.80
C LYS A 287 4.07 -8.07 1.99
N ILE A 288 3.23 -8.64 2.86
CA ILE A 288 2.97 -8.06 4.19
C ILE A 288 4.21 -8.18 5.05
N ILE A 289 4.71 -7.06 5.50
CA ILE A 289 5.86 -6.94 6.40
C ILE A 289 5.38 -6.97 7.86
N ASP A 290 4.33 -6.23 8.17
CA ASP A 290 3.72 -6.19 9.49
C ASP A 290 2.22 -5.88 9.39
N PHE A 291 1.43 -6.34 10.36
CA PHE A 291 0.03 -5.93 10.50
C PHE A 291 -0.42 -6.07 11.95
N GLU A 292 -1.47 -5.33 12.28
CA GLU A 292 -2.16 -5.42 13.57
C GLU A 292 -3.66 -5.25 13.36
N LEU A 293 -4.44 -6.08 14.03
CA LEU A 293 -5.88 -5.94 14.14
C LEU A 293 -6.22 -5.69 15.61
N THR A 294 -6.92 -4.60 15.87
CA THR A 294 -7.48 -4.26 17.18
C THR A 294 -8.98 -4.03 17.07
N GLU A 295 -9.65 -3.77 18.19
CA GLU A 295 -11.07 -3.38 18.20
C GLU A 295 -11.33 -2.06 17.45
N ASN A 296 -10.31 -1.21 17.28
CA ASN A 296 -10.46 0.15 16.79
C ASN A 296 -9.85 0.38 15.41
N HIS A 297 -8.91 -0.46 14.98
CA HIS A 297 -8.22 -0.26 13.71
C HIS A 297 -7.60 -1.54 13.16
N ILE A 298 -7.39 -1.53 11.84
CA ILE A 298 -6.46 -2.40 11.15
C ILE A 298 -5.24 -1.55 10.75
N TYR A 299 -4.04 -1.98 11.12
CA TYR A 299 -2.78 -1.48 10.58
C TYR A 299 -2.18 -2.51 9.65
N VAL A 300 -1.64 -2.07 8.52
CA VAL A 300 -0.88 -2.91 7.58
C VAL A 300 0.36 -2.18 7.10
N LYS A 301 1.43 -2.96 6.92
CA LYS A 301 2.66 -2.53 6.27
C LYS A 301 3.06 -3.56 5.23
N CYS A 302 3.32 -3.14 4.01
CA CYS A 302 3.75 -4.03 2.96
C CYS A 302 4.96 -3.50 2.19
N ARG A 303 5.65 -4.42 1.51
CA ARG A 303 6.60 -4.14 0.44
C ARG A 303 5.87 -4.32 -0.89
N PRO A 304 5.54 -3.22 -1.60
CA PRO A 304 4.74 -3.28 -2.81
C PRO A 304 5.51 -3.87 -4.00
N MET A 305 4.77 -4.30 -5.01
CA MET A 305 5.30 -4.75 -6.28
C MET A 305 5.35 -3.59 -7.28
N ASP A 306 6.30 -3.67 -8.24
CA ASP A 306 6.30 -2.76 -9.39
C ASP A 306 5.29 -3.26 -10.42
N TRP A 307 4.21 -2.49 -10.62
CA TRP A 307 3.04 -2.90 -11.40
C TRP A 307 3.35 -3.51 -12.76
N ALA A 308 4.26 -2.90 -13.51
CA ALA A 308 4.52 -3.27 -14.89
C ALA A 308 5.67 -4.29 -15.05
N LYS A 309 6.19 -4.81 -13.96
CA LYS A 309 7.24 -5.82 -13.94
C LYS A 309 6.73 -7.13 -13.36
N ASP A 310 7.30 -8.25 -13.78
CA ASP A 310 6.90 -9.57 -13.33
C ASP A 310 7.63 -9.94 -12.02
N ASN A 311 6.88 -10.04 -10.93
CA ASN A 311 7.37 -10.45 -9.61
C ASN A 311 8.57 -9.63 -9.08
N GLU A 312 8.60 -8.32 -9.36
CA GLU A 312 9.66 -7.42 -8.91
C GLU A 312 9.17 -6.53 -7.75
N PRO A 313 9.57 -6.80 -6.50
CA PRO A 313 9.23 -5.94 -5.37
C PRO A 313 9.99 -4.62 -5.46
N THR A 314 9.31 -3.52 -5.14
CA THR A 314 9.92 -2.20 -5.14
C THR A 314 10.83 -1.97 -3.93
N LEU A 315 11.69 -0.96 -4.01
CA LEU A 315 12.54 -0.52 -2.90
C LEU A 315 11.78 0.48 -2.02
N SER A 316 10.61 0.09 -1.52
CA SER A 316 9.73 1.00 -0.79
C SER A 316 8.88 0.24 0.23
N TYR A 317 8.24 0.99 1.15
CA TYR A 317 7.17 0.49 2.01
C TYR A 317 5.92 1.34 1.87
N MET A 318 4.77 0.68 1.98
CA MET A 318 3.47 1.28 2.16
C MET A 318 2.89 0.89 3.50
N GLU A 319 2.35 1.87 4.23
CA GLU A 319 1.68 1.67 5.51
C GLU A 319 0.29 2.27 5.44
N SER A 320 -0.71 1.59 5.99
CA SER A 320 -2.08 2.10 6.08
C SER A 320 -2.68 1.79 7.44
N ILE A 321 -3.48 2.73 7.97
CA ILE A 321 -4.37 2.49 9.10
C ILE A 321 -5.81 2.71 8.62
N TYR A 322 -6.67 1.73 8.90
CA TYR A 322 -8.10 1.73 8.61
C TYR A 322 -8.87 1.80 9.91
N THR A 323 -9.75 2.79 10.05
CA THR A 323 -10.62 2.96 11.22
C THR A 323 -12.06 3.17 10.79
N VAL A 324 -13.02 2.69 11.58
CA VAL A 324 -14.44 2.83 11.30
C VAL A 324 -15.16 3.62 12.40
N SER A 325 -16.01 4.56 12.00
CA SER A 325 -16.83 5.36 12.92
C SER A 325 -18.17 5.68 12.26
N GLY A 326 -19.28 5.19 12.83
CA GLY A 326 -20.57 5.27 12.16
C GLY A 326 -20.49 4.66 10.77
N ARG A 327 -20.94 5.39 9.76
CA ARG A 327 -20.90 4.97 8.35
C ARG A 327 -19.58 5.31 7.62
N VAL A 328 -18.59 5.81 8.34
CA VAL A 328 -17.34 6.31 7.77
C VAL A 328 -16.18 5.36 8.03
N LEU A 329 -15.50 4.99 6.96
CA LEU A 329 -14.16 4.41 6.96
C LEU A 329 -13.15 5.55 6.77
N SER A 330 -12.28 5.77 7.73
CA SER A 330 -11.15 6.70 7.61
C SER A 330 -9.87 5.94 7.34
N VAL A 331 -9.10 6.42 6.38
CA VAL A 331 -7.84 5.80 5.94
C VAL A 331 -6.71 6.81 6.04
N GLN A 332 -5.63 6.39 6.67
CA GLN A 332 -4.36 7.12 6.70
C GLN A 332 -3.33 6.30 5.95
N ASN A 333 -2.66 6.91 5.00
CA ASN A 333 -1.66 6.28 4.15
C ASN A 333 -0.30 6.93 4.32
N ARG A 334 0.74 6.11 4.29
CA ARG A 334 2.13 6.53 4.31
C ARG A 334 2.93 5.68 3.34
N PHE A 335 3.72 6.33 2.51
CA PHE A 335 4.62 5.71 1.55
C PHE A 335 6.02 6.28 1.74
N VAL A 336 7.03 5.42 1.76
CA VAL A 336 8.44 5.83 1.76
C VAL A 336 9.18 5.05 0.70
N ASP A 337 9.82 5.77 -0.21
CA ASP A 337 10.67 5.20 -1.26
C ASP A 337 12.14 5.25 -0.84
N PHE A 338 12.80 4.11 -0.88
CA PHE A 338 14.22 3.93 -0.55
C PHE A 338 15.08 3.66 -1.80
N SER A 339 14.51 3.87 -2.98
CA SER A 339 15.20 3.65 -4.24
C SER A 339 16.23 4.74 -4.54
N PRO A 340 17.21 4.46 -5.40
CA PRO A 340 18.12 5.48 -5.92
C PRO A 340 17.54 6.25 -7.12
N TYR A 341 16.26 6.06 -7.45
CA TYR A 341 15.66 6.56 -8.66
C TYR A 341 15.41 8.06 -8.65
N LYS A 342 15.52 8.69 -9.81
CA LYS A 342 15.18 10.11 -10.01
C LYS A 342 13.71 10.21 -10.44
N HIS A 343 12.83 10.41 -9.49
CA HIS A 343 11.41 10.50 -9.79
C HIS A 343 11.08 11.75 -10.61
N VAL A 344 10.05 11.62 -11.42
CA VAL A 344 9.46 12.71 -12.20
C VAL A 344 8.15 13.16 -11.56
N LYS A 345 7.67 14.35 -11.94
CA LYS A 345 6.37 14.84 -11.52
C LYS A 345 5.28 14.12 -12.30
N ALA A 346 4.36 13.47 -11.59
CA ALA A 346 3.25 12.72 -12.15
C ALA A 346 1.93 13.03 -11.41
N ASN A 347 0.80 12.72 -12.02
CA ASN A 347 -0.47 12.69 -11.33
C ASN A 347 -0.51 11.44 -10.47
N GLN A 348 -0.65 11.62 -9.16
CA GLN A 348 -0.85 10.54 -8.20
C GLN A 348 -2.33 10.35 -7.95
N GLU A 349 -2.78 9.12 -7.88
CA GLU A 349 -4.14 8.72 -7.52
C GLU A 349 -4.23 8.55 -5.99
N LEU A 350 -5.10 9.31 -5.32
CA LEU A 350 -5.09 9.43 -3.86
C LEU A 350 -6.48 9.21 -3.21
N PRO A 351 -7.00 7.97 -3.15
CA PRO A 351 -6.61 6.72 -3.81
C PRO A 351 -7.28 6.51 -5.15
N ALA A 352 -6.97 5.40 -5.85
CA ALA A 352 -7.87 4.82 -6.82
C ALA A 352 -9.01 4.10 -6.08
N LEU A 353 -10.26 4.42 -6.41
CA LEU A 353 -11.44 3.78 -5.84
C LEU A 353 -12.21 3.04 -6.95
N TYR A 354 -12.23 1.73 -6.85
CA TYR A 354 -13.01 0.84 -7.71
C TYR A 354 -14.19 0.28 -6.93
N VAL A 355 -15.40 0.51 -7.44
CA VAL A 355 -16.64 0.02 -6.85
C VAL A 355 -17.41 -0.87 -7.83
N ILE A 356 -18.34 -1.64 -7.31
CA ILE A 356 -19.19 -2.51 -8.13
C ILE A 356 -19.98 -1.70 -9.19
N GLU A 357 -20.10 -2.22 -10.39
CA GLU A 357 -20.76 -1.52 -11.53
C GLU A 357 -22.21 -1.14 -11.28
N PRO A 358 -23.03 -1.88 -10.52
CA PRO A 358 -24.39 -1.45 -10.21
C PRO A 358 -24.49 -0.07 -9.51
N LEU A 359 -23.43 0.43 -8.92
CA LEU A 359 -23.30 1.81 -8.45
C LEU A 359 -22.71 2.66 -9.58
N LYS A 360 -23.56 3.11 -10.52
CA LYS A 360 -23.15 3.66 -11.83
C LYS A 360 -23.48 5.12 -12.07
N ARG A 361 -24.14 5.79 -11.12
CA ARG A 361 -24.43 7.22 -11.19
C ARG A 361 -23.44 7.99 -10.35
N LEU A 362 -22.62 8.84 -10.96
CA LEU A 362 -21.69 9.70 -10.24
C LEU A 362 -22.42 10.95 -9.74
N ALA A 363 -22.38 11.20 -8.44
CA ALA A 363 -22.94 12.37 -7.77
C ALA A 363 -21.83 13.19 -7.10
N TYR A 364 -21.88 14.51 -7.22
CA TYR A 364 -20.94 15.44 -6.59
C TYR A 364 -21.51 16.87 -6.58
N TYR A 365 -20.92 17.76 -5.81
CA TYR A 365 -21.29 19.17 -5.81
C TYR A 365 -20.41 19.97 -6.77
N GLN A 366 -21.03 20.78 -7.65
CA GLN A 366 -20.34 21.61 -8.64
C GLN A 366 -20.66 23.11 -8.50
N GLY A 367 -21.32 23.52 -7.44
CA GLY A 367 -21.65 24.92 -7.20
C GLY A 367 -20.42 25.78 -6.86
N LYS A 368 -20.64 27.07 -6.63
CA LYS A 368 -19.55 28.02 -6.34
C LYS A 368 -19.10 27.99 -4.88
N GLU A 369 -20.05 27.87 -3.97
CA GLU A 369 -19.82 27.90 -2.52
C GLU A 369 -19.99 26.52 -1.92
N ALA A 370 -18.92 25.99 -1.37
CA ALA A 370 -18.93 24.67 -0.74
C ALA A 370 -19.78 24.64 0.53
N TRP A 371 -20.38 23.49 0.81
CA TRP A 371 -21.10 23.19 2.06
C TRP A 371 -22.32 24.07 2.35
N THR A 372 -22.96 24.55 1.30
CA THR A 372 -24.17 25.37 1.35
C THR A 372 -25.46 24.58 1.12
N ASP A 373 -25.37 23.26 1.13
CA ASP A 373 -26.45 22.31 0.82
C ASP A 373 -27.10 22.52 -0.57
N GLY A 374 -26.37 23.16 -1.49
CA GLY A 374 -26.79 23.37 -2.87
C GLY A 374 -27.01 22.06 -3.62
N GLU A 375 -27.75 22.17 -4.73
CA GLU A 375 -28.13 21.04 -5.57
C GLU A 375 -26.92 20.26 -6.10
N LEU A 376 -27.00 18.94 -6.07
CA LEU A 376 -25.95 18.08 -6.55
C LEU A 376 -25.99 17.92 -8.08
N THR A 377 -24.84 17.69 -8.65
CA THR A 377 -24.67 17.34 -10.05
C THR A 377 -24.58 15.83 -10.18
N TYR A 378 -25.32 15.28 -11.13
CA TYR A 378 -25.32 13.86 -11.45
C TYR A 378 -24.76 13.62 -12.84
N LYS A 379 -24.03 12.52 -13.00
CA LYS A 379 -23.55 12.04 -14.28
C LYS A 379 -23.87 10.56 -14.44
N ASP A 380 -24.62 10.26 -15.47
CA ASP A 380 -24.91 8.91 -15.93
C ASP A 380 -24.11 8.63 -17.21
N ASN A 381 -23.94 7.37 -17.54
CA ASN A 381 -23.31 6.94 -18.80
C ASN A 381 -21.91 7.54 -19.00
N LEU A 382 -20.99 7.19 -18.14
CA LEU A 382 -19.59 7.64 -18.16
C LEU A 382 -18.65 6.53 -18.66
N PRO A 383 -18.76 6.10 -19.95
CA PRO A 383 -17.94 5.03 -20.45
C PRO A 383 -16.47 5.46 -20.52
N PHE A 384 -15.58 4.52 -20.33
CA PHE A 384 -14.18 4.65 -20.66
C PHE A 384 -14.01 4.80 -22.16
N TRP A 385 -13.58 5.96 -22.64
CA TRP A 385 -13.48 6.23 -24.06
C TRP A 385 -12.04 6.50 -24.51
N ASN A 386 -11.56 5.69 -25.46
CA ASN A 386 -10.24 5.84 -26.10
C ASN A 386 -9.07 5.99 -25.13
N GLY A 387 -9.11 5.31 -24.00
CA GLY A 387 -8.05 5.39 -23.01
C GLY A 387 -8.04 6.67 -22.18
N ILE A 388 -9.07 7.50 -22.26
CA ILE A 388 -9.15 8.77 -21.53
C ILE A 388 -10.36 8.75 -20.60
N TRP A 389 -10.12 8.97 -19.33
CA TRP A 389 -11.16 9.19 -18.35
C TRP A 389 -11.53 10.67 -18.25
N PRO A 390 -12.82 11.02 -18.22
CA PRO A 390 -13.24 12.39 -17.95
C PRO A 390 -12.81 12.85 -16.57
N THR A 391 -12.75 14.16 -16.34
CA THR A 391 -12.44 14.75 -15.04
C THR A 391 -13.61 15.53 -14.50
N PHE A 392 -13.79 15.50 -13.17
CA PHE A 392 -14.88 16.15 -12.45
C PHE A 392 -14.32 16.99 -11.32
N LYS A 393 -14.83 18.23 -11.17
CA LYS A 393 -14.42 19.13 -10.11
C LYS A 393 -15.51 19.27 -9.07
N SER A 394 -15.12 19.24 -7.78
CA SER A 394 -16.00 19.50 -6.66
C SER A 394 -15.31 20.42 -5.64
N PRO A 395 -15.86 21.59 -5.32
CA PRO A 395 -15.31 22.43 -4.26
C PRO A 395 -15.52 21.84 -2.86
N GLU A 396 -16.39 20.85 -2.71
CA GLU A 396 -16.57 20.10 -1.47
C GLU A 396 -15.57 18.93 -1.33
N ASN A 397 -14.73 18.66 -2.34
CA ASN A 397 -13.68 17.63 -2.35
C ASN A 397 -14.20 16.20 -2.14
N TRP A 398 -15.44 15.90 -2.54
CA TRP A 398 -16.01 14.58 -2.50
C TRP A 398 -16.82 14.23 -3.76
N TRP A 399 -16.95 12.94 -4.02
CA TRP A 399 -17.70 12.32 -5.11
C TRP A 399 -18.27 11.00 -4.62
N ALA A 400 -19.42 10.61 -5.14
CA ALA A 400 -20.06 9.35 -4.77
C ALA A 400 -20.55 8.61 -6.01
N TRP A 401 -20.38 7.31 -6.02
CA TRP A 401 -21.06 6.40 -6.91
C TRP A 401 -22.30 5.87 -6.21
N VAL A 402 -23.47 6.06 -6.82
CA VAL A 402 -24.77 5.65 -6.26
C VAL A 402 -25.56 4.82 -7.28
N ASN A 403 -26.60 4.10 -6.80
CA ASN A 403 -27.62 3.52 -7.66
C ASN A 403 -28.43 4.64 -8.38
N GLY A 404 -29.39 4.27 -9.27
CA GLY A 404 -30.05 5.22 -10.15
C GLY A 404 -31.06 6.18 -9.50
N ASP A 405 -31.33 6.06 -8.20
CA ASP A 405 -32.35 6.84 -7.50
C ASP A 405 -31.87 8.25 -7.14
N ASP A 406 -32.78 9.22 -6.93
CA ASP A 406 -32.45 10.61 -6.57
C ASP A 406 -31.93 10.60 -5.17
N ASN A 407 -31.77 10.32 -4.25
CA ASN A 407 -31.10 10.14 -2.98
C ASN A 407 -30.58 8.70 -2.86
N GLY A 408 -29.98 8.24 -3.96
CA GLY A 408 -29.61 6.85 -4.12
C GLY A 408 -28.64 6.35 -3.05
N PHE A 409 -28.68 5.03 -2.86
CA PHE A 409 -27.73 4.33 -2.02
C PHE A 409 -26.38 4.16 -2.75
N GLY A 410 -25.27 4.34 -2.03
CA GLY A 410 -23.97 4.12 -2.61
C GLY A 410 -22.80 4.36 -1.68
N ILE A 411 -21.69 4.72 -2.29
CA ILE A 411 -20.39 4.91 -1.65
C ILE A 411 -19.77 6.22 -2.11
N GLY A 412 -19.32 7.03 -1.17
CA GLY A 412 -18.64 8.30 -1.42
C GLY A 412 -17.19 8.28 -0.97
N LEU A 413 -16.37 9.10 -1.65
CA LEU A 413 -14.97 9.34 -1.34
C LEU A 413 -14.75 10.84 -1.11
N TYR A 414 -14.15 11.18 0.02
CA TYR A 414 -13.74 12.53 0.40
C TYR A 414 -12.23 12.59 0.57
N VAL A 415 -11.58 13.54 -0.12
CA VAL A 415 -10.13 13.75 -0.01
C VAL A 415 -9.84 15.24 0.15
N GLN A 416 -9.49 15.63 1.36
CA GLN A 416 -9.30 17.04 1.69
C GLN A 416 -8.22 17.71 0.81
N GLY A 417 -8.57 18.85 0.24
CA GLY A 417 -7.67 19.66 -0.58
C GLY A 417 -7.36 19.09 -1.96
N VAL A 418 -8.13 18.09 -2.41
CA VAL A 418 -8.10 17.60 -3.79
C VAL A 418 -9.44 17.91 -4.44
N GLY A 419 -9.45 18.92 -5.30
CA GLY A 419 -10.68 19.47 -5.87
C GLY A 419 -11.13 18.84 -7.18
N TYR A 420 -10.46 17.80 -7.70
CA TYR A 420 -10.86 17.11 -8.93
C TYR A 420 -10.48 15.64 -8.93
N VAL A 421 -11.29 14.85 -9.61
CA VAL A 421 -11.08 13.43 -9.85
C VAL A 421 -11.09 13.14 -11.34
N THR A 422 -10.49 12.03 -11.71
CA THR A 422 -10.77 11.34 -12.95
C THR A 422 -11.64 10.10 -12.67
N GLY A 423 -12.43 9.66 -13.64
CA GLY A 423 -13.26 8.47 -13.42
C GLY A 423 -14.26 8.20 -14.54
N GLY A 424 -14.91 7.07 -14.40
CA GLY A 424 -15.93 6.56 -15.35
C GLY A 424 -16.27 5.12 -15.06
N ILE A 425 -16.95 4.46 -16.03
CA ILE A 425 -17.37 3.07 -15.91
C ILE A 425 -16.62 2.22 -16.94
N PHE A 426 -15.91 1.23 -16.45
CA PHE A 426 -15.19 0.28 -17.29
C PHE A 426 -16.08 -0.94 -17.56
N ASN A 427 -16.16 -1.38 -18.82
CA ASN A 427 -16.96 -2.52 -19.28
C ASN A 427 -18.44 -2.45 -18.91
N GLU A 428 -19.03 -1.24 -18.88
CA GLU A 428 -20.43 -1.02 -18.58
C GLU A 428 -21.37 -1.96 -19.38
N GLY A 429 -22.39 -2.48 -18.70
CA GLY A 429 -23.42 -3.34 -19.30
C GLY A 429 -22.98 -4.77 -19.58
N LYS A 430 -21.78 -5.19 -19.19
CA LYS A 430 -21.39 -6.60 -19.18
C LYS A 430 -21.94 -7.29 -17.93
N ASP A 431 -22.05 -8.62 -18.00
CA ASP A 431 -22.49 -9.43 -16.88
C ASP A 431 -21.53 -9.26 -15.68
N VAL A 432 -22.08 -8.87 -14.55
CA VAL A 432 -21.35 -8.75 -13.26
C VAL A 432 -21.31 -10.09 -12.51
N GLY A 433 -21.97 -11.14 -13.00
CA GLY A 433 -22.07 -12.43 -12.32
C GLY A 433 -22.97 -12.38 -11.08
N THR A 434 -22.81 -13.36 -10.21
CA THR A 434 -23.53 -13.45 -8.92
C THR A 434 -22.86 -12.64 -7.81
N ASP A 435 -21.58 -12.31 -7.97
CA ASP A 435 -20.79 -11.44 -7.06
C ASP A 435 -20.21 -10.28 -7.88
N PRO A 436 -20.81 -9.08 -7.82
CA PRO A 436 -20.34 -7.93 -8.59
C PRO A 436 -18.96 -7.44 -8.16
N SER A 437 -18.52 -7.76 -6.96
CA SER A 437 -17.16 -7.39 -6.49
C SER A 437 -16.05 -8.11 -7.24
N LYS A 438 -16.34 -9.29 -7.78
CA LYS A 438 -15.44 -10.10 -8.62
C LYS A 438 -15.66 -9.86 -10.12
N GLY A 439 -16.65 -9.06 -10.46
CA GLY A 439 -16.98 -8.75 -11.85
C GLY A 439 -15.94 -7.87 -12.53
N ASN A 440 -15.74 -8.07 -13.84
CA ASN A 440 -14.88 -7.19 -14.63
C ASN A 440 -15.45 -5.76 -14.82
N PRO A 441 -16.79 -5.56 -14.96
CA PRO A 441 -17.36 -4.21 -14.93
C PRO A 441 -17.11 -3.53 -13.58
N THR A 442 -16.76 -2.23 -13.63
CA THR A 442 -16.47 -1.44 -12.41
C THR A 442 -16.71 0.04 -12.64
N SER A 443 -17.23 0.72 -11.65
CA SER A 443 -17.23 2.18 -11.56
C SER A 443 -15.97 2.63 -10.84
N TYR A 444 -15.29 3.64 -11.39
CA TYR A 444 -13.97 4.07 -10.94
C TYR A 444 -13.91 5.57 -10.76
N ILE A 445 -13.28 6.02 -9.68
CA ILE A 445 -12.82 7.41 -9.49
C ILE A 445 -11.45 7.44 -8.82
N ALA A 446 -10.63 8.43 -9.18
CA ALA A 446 -9.38 8.70 -8.52
C ALA A 446 -9.17 10.23 -8.35
N PRO A 447 -9.10 10.73 -7.12
CA PRO A 447 -8.61 12.07 -6.84
C PRO A 447 -7.17 12.22 -7.30
N LEU A 448 -6.88 13.29 -8.06
CA LEU A 448 -5.58 13.50 -8.67
C LEU A 448 -4.84 14.66 -8.03
N ARG A 449 -3.59 14.40 -7.64
CA ARG A 449 -2.64 15.43 -7.24
C ARG A 449 -1.35 15.29 -8.01
N GLN A 450 -0.96 16.36 -8.71
CA GLN A 450 0.30 16.37 -9.43
C GLN A 450 1.47 16.64 -8.47
N MET A 451 2.31 15.63 -8.24
CA MET A 451 3.45 15.73 -7.35
C MET A 451 4.57 14.78 -7.75
N LYS A 452 5.76 15.04 -7.21
CA LYS A 452 6.94 14.22 -7.36
C LYS A 452 7.17 13.42 -6.09
N LEU A 453 7.46 12.13 -6.20
CA LEU A 453 7.95 11.32 -5.08
C LEU A 453 9.33 11.81 -4.65
N VAL A 454 9.59 11.84 -3.37
CA VAL A 454 10.89 12.21 -2.80
C VAL A 454 11.46 11.01 -2.06
N ASN A 455 12.65 10.57 -2.48
CA ASN A 455 13.30 9.42 -1.87
C ASN A 455 13.63 9.69 -0.41
N PHE A 456 13.40 8.70 0.44
CA PHE A 456 13.65 8.71 1.89
C PHE A 456 12.78 9.69 2.70
N GLU A 457 11.81 10.33 2.07
CA GLU A 457 10.86 11.20 2.73
C GLU A 457 9.45 10.58 2.66
N PRO A 458 8.68 10.59 3.76
CA PRO A 458 7.34 10.02 3.74
C PRO A 458 6.38 10.90 2.92
N LEU A 459 5.62 10.26 2.03
CA LEU A 459 4.41 10.81 1.44
C LEU A 459 3.24 10.34 2.28
N GLU A 460 2.53 11.28 2.89
CA GLU A 460 1.38 11.01 3.74
C GLU A 460 0.12 11.67 3.21
N TYR A 461 -1.00 10.96 3.24
CA TYR A 461 -2.32 11.52 2.99
C TYR A 461 -3.40 10.70 3.66
N SER A 462 -4.56 11.32 3.86
CA SER A 462 -5.75 10.67 4.40
C SER A 462 -6.95 10.93 3.53
N TYR A 463 -7.87 10.00 3.58
CA TYR A 463 -9.18 10.12 2.96
C TYR A 463 -10.25 9.45 3.80
N ALA A 464 -11.50 9.76 3.50
CA ALA A 464 -12.65 9.09 4.09
C ALA A 464 -13.54 8.49 3.01
N ILE A 465 -14.07 7.31 3.29
CA ILE A 465 -15.12 6.66 2.52
C ILE A 465 -16.36 6.60 3.39
N SER A 466 -17.51 6.95 2.84
CA SER A 466 -18.81 6.83 3.53
C SER A 466 -19.80 6.10 2.67
N CYS A 467 -20.65 5.27 3.26
CA CYS A 467 -21.71 4.56 2.57
C CYS A 467 -23.08 4.75 3.25
N GLY A 468 -24.11 4.71 2.42
CA GLY A 468 -25.48 4.99 2.82
C GLY A 468 -26.24 5.69 1.72
N ARG A 469 -27.30 6.41 2.09
CA ARG A 469 -28.01 7.31 1.17
C ARG A 469 -27.15 8.54 0.86
N LEU A 470 -27.31 9.12 -0.30
CA LEU A 470 -26.44 10.20 -0.81
C LEU A 470 -26.42 11.42 0.11
N ASN A 471 -27.57 11.79 0.71
CA ASN A 471 -27.64 12.87 1.69
C ASN A 471 -26.85 12.55 2.98
N GLU A 472 -26.88 11.31 3.44
CA GLU A 472 -26.13 10.85 4.61
C GLU A 472 -24.63 10.82 4.36
N ILE A 473 -24.23 10.44 3.14
CA ILE A 473 -22.83 10.49 2.68
C ILE A 473 -22.32 11.93 2.71
N ARG A 474 -23.08 12.88 2.12
CA ARG A 474 -22.72 14.31 2.10
C ARG A 474 -22.61 14.88 3.52
N GLU A 475 -23.56 14.57 4.41
CA GLU A 475 -23.54 15.04 5.79
C GLU A 475 -22.31 14.50 6.54
N SER A 476 -21.97 13.23 6.40
CA SER A 476 -20.75 12.67 6.99
C SER A 476 -19.49 13.42 6.56
N PHE A 477 -19.39 13.79 5.28
CA PHE A 477 -18.23 14.55 4.78
C PHE A 477 -18.25 16.01 5.24
N LYS A 478 -19.44 16.60 5.40
CA LYS A 478 -19.60 17.95 5.98
C LYS A 478 -19.15 17.98 7.44
N GLU A 479 -19.50 16.98 8.23
CA GLU A 479 -19.00 16.81 9.60
C GLU A 479 -17.48 16.69 9.65
N ILE A 480 -16.87 15.83 8.82
CA ILE A 480 -15.41 15.66 8.73
C ILE A 480 -14.74 16.98 8.33
N ASN A 481 -15.28 17.68 7.34
CA ASN A 481 -14.75 18.98 6.92
C ASN A 481 -14.84 20.03 8.02
N SER A 482 -15.94 20.06 8.78
CA SER A 482 -16.17 20.99 9.88
C SER A 482 -15.28 20.71 11.09
N ALA A 483 -14.94 19.45 11.34
CA ALA A 483 -14.00 19.04 12.39
C ALA A 483 -12.55 19.40 12.07
N GLY A 484 -12.26 19.81 10.83
CA GLY A 484 -10.92 20.17 10.39
C GLY A 484 -10.26 19.07 9.54
N LYS A 485 -8.96 18.86 9.71
CA LYS A 485 -8.22 17.88 8.93
C LYS A 485 -8.54 16.45 9.37
N LEU A 486 -8.66 15.55 8.41
CA LEU A 486 -8.51 14.13 8.68
C LEU A 486 -7.18 13.91 9.42
N ASP A 487 -7.24 13.25 10.57
CA ASP A 487 -6.07 13.09 11.43
C ASP A 487 -5.12 12.02 10.87
N ASN A 488 -3.85 12.42 10.67
CA ASN A 488 -2.75 11.52 10.27
C ASN A 488 -1.86 11.12 11.47
N SER A 489 -2.24 11.50 12.69
CA SER A 489 -1.38 11.33 13.87
C SER A 489 -1.21 9.87 14.27
N ALA A 490 -2.22 9.03 14.06
CA ALA A 490 -2.16 7.62 14.43
C ALA A 490 -1.04 6.89 13.69
N LEU A 491 -0.95 7.07 12.37
CA LEU A 491 0.08 6.42 11.55
C LEU A 491 1.47 6.96 11.87
N ARG A 492 1.62 8.26 12.13
CA ARG A 492 2.90 8.87 12.51
C ARG A 492 3.43 8.38 13.87
N SER A 493 2.55 8.03 14.78
CA SER A 493 2.94 7.53 16.11
C SER A 493 3.12 6.01 16.14
N TYR A 494 2.67 5.29 15.11
CA TYR A 494 2.74 3.84 15.05
C TYR A 494 4.20 3.38 14.94
N GLY A 495 4.63 2.49 15.87
CA GLY A 495 6.01 2.00 15.90
C GLY A 495 7.08 2.99 16.40
N ARG A 496 6.71 4.23 16.73
CA ARG A 496 7.61 5.19 17.37
C ARG A 496 7.26 5.28 18.85
N LYS A 497 8.18 4.89 19.73
CA LYS A 497 8.04 5.18 21.16
C LYS A 497 8.09 6.70 21.34
N LYS A 498 7.04 7.28 21.96
CA LYS A 498 7.06 8.66 22.42
C LYS A 498 8.10 8.84 23.52
#